data_b2f3adebb35acc8c2da69e8869a88af7
#
_entry.id   b2f3adebb35acc8c2da69e8869a88af7
#
_cell.length_a   1.000
_cell.length_b   1.000
_cell.length_c   1.000
_cell.angle_alpha   90.00
_cell.angle_beta   90.00
_cell.angle_gamma   90.00
#
_symmetry.space_group_name_H-M   'P 1'
#
loop_
_entity.id
_entity.type
_entity.pdbx_description
1 polymer ?
#
loop_
_entity_poly.entity_id
_entity_poly.type
_entity_poly.pdbx_seq_one_letter_code
_entity_poly.pdbx_strand_id
1 'polypeptide(L)'
;FTKNNNDADKYRRIVVGLSENPISLFIKLADRLDNLRTMYPHSTDHIKEVVMETEKVYIPIAHRLGIKSMKSELEDLCLQYSNTELYNEVLEKINASRSELETSLYKMRDEIISLLNEHEIKYEITYRVKSVRGIANKLLLGKKWEEIYDLLGLRILLDKTEDCYLVVGLIHSKFRPIPKRFKDFIANPKNNMYQSLHTTVFGVDNRIYEVQIRTYEMNEIAEHGVASHWSYKEKTDGSKTSELETKLAQFRTLIEVNDMENNSDFFKDLSNSITKEFIYIFTPKGDIIELPDESTPIDFAYKIHSEVGNTTIGALVNGKLVSLDYKLQDGDIVDLKTQ
;
A
#
# COMPACT_ATOMS: atom_id res chain seq x y z
N PHE A 1 -31.76 10.25 5.92
CA PHE A 1 -31.51 9.86 4.50
C PHE A 1 -30.99 11.02 3.63
N THR A 2 -31.33 12.29 3.88
CA THR A 2 -30.93 13.44 3.05
C THR A 2 -29.53 13.98 3.33
N LYS A 3 -28.96 13.78 4.51
CA LYS A 3 -27.62 14.27 4.88
C LYS A 3 -26.48 13.49 4.20
N ASN A 4 -26.64 12.19 4.01
CA ASN A 4 -25.62 11.31 3.38
C ASN A 4 -25.45 11.58 1.87
N ASN A 5 -26.50 11.98 1.13
CA ASN A 5 -26.37 12.29 -0.28
C ASN A 5 -25.61 13.59 -0.53
N ASN A 6 -25.75 14.59 0.37
CA ASN A 6 -25.09 15.89 0.23
C ASN A 6 -23.56 15.76 0.47
N ASP A 7 -23.14 14.88 1.36
CA ASP A 7 -21.73 14.64 1.64
C ASP A 7 -21.05 13.86 0.49
N ALA A 8 -21.72 12.92 -0.12
CA ALA A 8 -21.22 12.17 -1.27
C ALA A 8 -20.98 13.10 -2.47
N ASP A 9 -21.94 13.98 -2.78
CA ASP A 9 -21.82 14.97 -3.86
C ASP A 9 -20.69 16.00 -3.59
N LYS A 10 -20.52 16.41 -2.33
CA LYS A 10 -19.42 17.29 -1.91
C LYS A 10 -18.06 16.66 -2.21
N TYR A 11 -17.87 15.43 -1.75
CA TYR A 11 -16.59 14.70 -1.91
C TYR A 11 -16.29 14.40 -3.38
N ARG A 12 -17.32 14.04 -4.14
CA ARG A 12 -17.21 13.83 -5.59
C ARG A 12 -16.72 15.07 -6.31
N ARG A 13 -17.30 16.25 -6.04
CA ARG A 13 -16.85 17.52 -6.61
C ARG A 13 -15.39 17.80 -6.27
N ILE A 14 -14.96 17.49 -5.06
CA ILE A 14 -13.56 17.61 -4.65
C ILE A 14 -12.67 16.71 -5.51
N VAL A 15 -13.03 15.45 -5.66
CA VAL A 15 -12.24 14.47 -6.45
C VAL A 15 -12.20 14.85 -7.93
N VAL A 16 -13.32 15.25 -8.53
CA VAL A 16 -13.38 15.73 -9.92
C VAL A 16 -12.51 16.98 -10.11
N GLY A 17 -12.68 18.02 -9.25
CA GLY A 17 -11.88 19.23 -9.33
C GLY A 17 -10.38 19.01 -9.11
N LEU A 18 -10.02 18.01 -8.29
CA LEU A 18 -8.64 17.62 -8.07
C LEU A 18 -8.03 16.85 -9.27
N SER A 19 -8.85 16.15 -10.04
CA SER A 19 -8.41 15.37 -11.19
C SER A 19 -8.10 16.20 -12.44
N GLU A 20 -8.58 17.45 -12.51
CA GLU A 20 -8.39 18.33 -13.68
C GLU A 20 -6.93 18.78 -13.85
N ASN A 21 -6.23 19.03 -12.75
CA ASN A 21 -4.83 19.48 -12.78
C ASN A 21 -3.98 18.77 -11.71
N PRO A 22 -2.98 17.98 -12.11
CA PRO A 22 -2.10 17.28 -11.17
C PRO A 22 -1.39 18.20 -10.16
N ILE A 23 -0.97 19.40 -10.57
CA ILE A 23 -0.30 20.37 -9.69
C ILE A 23 -1.26 20.83 -8.59
N SER A 24 -2.50 21.16 -8.96
CA SER A 24 -3.53 21.54 -8.00
C SER A 24 -3.79 20.44 -6.97
N LEU A 25 -3.70 19.18 -7.39
CA LEU A 25 -3.84 18.01 -6.52
C LEU A 25 -2.76 17.97 -5.44
N PHE A 26 -1.48 18.16 -5.82
CA PHE A 26 -0.37 18.19 -4.85
C PHE A 26 -0.48 19.38 -3.89
N ILE A 27 -0.84 20.56 -4.40
CA ILE A 27 -1.04 21.74 -3.58
C ILE A 27 -2.16 21.48 -2.55
N LYS A 28 -3.27 20.88 -2.97
CA LYS A 28 -4.39 20.55 -2.07
C LYS A 28 -4.05 19.48 -1.04
N LEU A 29 -3.23 18.49 -1.40
CA LEU A 29 -2.73 17.52 -0.43
C LEU A 29 -1.82 18.18 0.61
N ALA A 30 -0.93 19.08 0.18
CA ALA A 30 -0.05 19.83 1.08
C ALA A 30 -0.84 20.77 2.01
N ASP A 31 -1.81 21.49 1.46
CA ASP A 31 -2.73 22.36 2.21
C ASP A 31 -3.52 21.56 3.27
N ARG A 32 -4.04 20.38 2.88
CA ARG A 32 -4.75 19.48 3.81
C ARG A 32 -3.86 19.01 4.95
N LEU A 33 -2.62 18.66 4.62
CA LEU A 33 -1.64 18.21 5.62
C LEU A 33 -1.31 19.34 6.61
N ASP A 34 -1.08 20.55 6.11
CA ASP A 34 -0.81 21.70 6.95
C ASP A 34 -2.00 22.08 7.84
N ASN A 35 -3.22 22.03 7.29
CA ASN A 35 -4.45 22.22 8.05
C ASN A 35 -4.60 21.22 9.19
N LEU A 36 -4.30 19.93 8.98
CA LEU A 36 -4.34 18.92 10.05
C LEU A 36 -3.27 19.16 11.12
N ARG A 37 -2.08 19.59 10.75
CA ARG A 37 -1.00 19.92 11.71
C ARG A 37 -1.37 21.06 12.65
N THR A 38 -2.21 21.97 12.22
CA THR A 38 -2.55 23.21 12.93
C THR A 38 -3.99 23.25 13.45
N MET A 39 -4.72 22.14 13.38
CA MET A 39 -6.16 22.10 13.62
C MET A 39 -6.59 22.18 15.09
N TYR A 40 -5.69 22.01 16.05
CA TYR A 40 -6.01 21.92 17.49
C TYR A 40 -6.87 23.08 18.06
N PRO A 41 -6.87 24.33 17.52
CA PRO A 41 -7.70 25.40 18.05
C PRO A 41 -9.17 25.36 17.59
N HIS A 42 -9.51 24.50 16.64
CA HIS A 42 -10.85 24.47 16.04
C HIS A 42 -11.86 23.66 16.89
N SER A 43 -13.16 23.87 16.62
CA SER A 43 -14.23 23.15 17.29
C SER A 43 -14.19 21.63 16.97
N THR A 44 -14.67 20.84 17.93
CA THR A 44 -14.69 19.36 17.79
C THR A 44 -15.48 18.91 16.55
N ASP A 45 -16.56 19.61 16.19
CA ASP A 45 -17.38 19.24 15.04
C ASP A 45 -16.66 19.53 13.73
N HIS A 46 -15.94 20.65 13.64
CA HIS A 46 -15.11 20.98 12.50
C HIS A 46 -13.96 19.97 12.34
N ILE A 47 -13.28 19.63 13.41
CA ILE A 47 -12.22 18.59 13.42
C ILE A 47 -12.75 17.27 12.88
N LYS A 48 -13.92 16.80 13.35
CA LYS A 48 -14.52 15.56 12.86
C LYS A 48 -14.83 15.60 11.37
N GLU A 49 -15.36 16.71 10.88
CA GLU A 49 -15.67 16.89 9.46
C GLU A 49 -14.40 16.79 8.61
N VAL A 50 -13.35 17.52 8.99
CA VAL A 50 -12.07 17.54 8.26
C VAL A 50 -11.36 16.18 8.29
N VAL A 51 -11.36 15.50 9.44
CA VAL A 51 -10.81 14.15 9.57
C VAL A 51 -11.55 13.18 8.65
N MET A 52 -12.89 13.19 8.68
CA MET A 52 -13.71 12.30 7.85
C MET A 52 -13.47 12.55 6.34
N GLU A 53 -13.39 13.83 5.93
CA GLU A 53 -13.06 14.20 4.55
C GLU A 53 -11.66 13.74 4.17
N THR A 54 -10.69 13.88 5.07
CA THR A 54 -9.31 13.45 4.83
C THR A 54 -9.22 11.92 4.67
N GLU A 55 -9.85 11.17 5.55
CA GLU A 55 -9.86 9.71 5.47
C GLU A 55 -10.56 9.18 4.21
N LYS A 56 -11.65 9.82 3.78
CA LYS A 56 -12.43 9.38 2.62
C LYS A 56 -11.88 9.82 1.28
N VAL A 57 -11.18 10.96 1.21
CA VAL A 57 -10.75 11.57 -0.06
C VAL A 57 -9.24 11.68 -0.17
N TYR A 58 -8.59 12.38 0.75
CA TYR A 58 -7.18 12.75 0.60
C TYR A 58 -6.22 11.60 0.83
N ILE A 59 -6.47 10.73 1.81
CA ILE A 59 -5.65 9.53 2.06
C ILE A 59 -5.70 8.55 0.89
N PRO A 60 -6.88 8.18 0.33
CA PRO A 60 -6.96 7.38 -0.89
C PRO A 60 -6.22 8.00 -2.08
N ILE A 61 -6.36 9.31 -2.29
CA ILE A 61 -5.65 10.02 -3.37
C ILE A 61 -4.12 9.92 -3.16
N ALA A 62 -3.62 10.25 -1.97
CA ALA A 62 -2.20 10.16 -1.65
C ALA A 62 -1.67 8.72 -1.84
N HIS A 63 -2.46 7.72 -1.48
CA HIS A 63 -2.15 6.31 -1.71
C HIS A 63 -2.05 5.98 -3.21
N ARG A 64 -3.02 6.41 -4.02
CA ARG A 64 -3.04 6.16 -5.46
C ARG A 64 -1.88 6.83 -6.19
N LEU A 65 -1.53 8.04 -5.76
CA LEU A 65 -0.38 8.78 -6.30
C LEU A 65 0.97 8.24 -5.80
N GLY A 66 0.98 7.26 -4.90
CA GLY A 66 2.19 6.66 -4.34
C GLY A 66 2.95 7.55 -3.36
N ILE A 67 2.37 8.68 -2.89
CA ILE A 67 3.02 9.63 -1.97
C ILE A 67 2.93 9.09 -0.54
N LYS A 68 3.80 8.15 -0.24
CA LYS A 68 3.74 7.38 1.01
C LYS A 68 3.99 8.22 2.25
N SER A 69 4.94 9.16 2.20
CA SER A 69 5.27 10.04 3.33
C SER A 69 4.05 10.84 3.76
N MET A 70 3.41 11.51 2.80
CA MET A 70 2.22 12.32 3.04
C MET A 70 1.02 11.47 3.48
N LYS A 71 0.79 10.32 2.82
CA LYS A 71 -0.25 9.37 3.23
C LYS A 71 -0.10 8.97 4.70
N SER A 72 1.10 8.55 5.11
CA SER A 72 1.35 8.08 6.47
C SER A 72 1.13 9.18 7.51
N GLU A 73 1.54 10.41 7.22
CA GLU A 73 1.35 11.53 8.13
C GLU A 73 -0.12 11.94 8.22
N LEU A 74 -0.85 11.98 7.10
CA LEU A 74 -2.31 12.21 7.11
C LEU A 74 -3.04 11.15 7.95
N GLU A 75 -2.67 9.87 7.80
CA GLU A 75 -3.24 8.77 8.58
C GLU A 75 -2.95 8.90 10.08
N ASP A 76 -1.73 9.26 10.47
CA ASP A 76 -1.33 9.43 11.86
C ASP A 76 -2.05 10.63 12.50
N LEU A 77 -2.15 11.77 11.81
CA LEU A 77 -2.89 12.95 12.27
C LEU A 77 -4.39 12.68 12.38
N CYS A 78 -4.99 11.99 11.42
CA CYS A 78 -6.39 11.58 11.52
C CYS A 78 -6.64 10.69 12.75
N LEU A 79 -5.75 9.72 13.03
CA LEU A 79 -5.86 8.89 14.23
C LEU A 79 -5.71 9.73 15.51
N GLN A 80 -4.78 10.67 15.54
CA GLN A 80 -4.56 11.55 16.68
C GLN A 80 -5.83 12.33 17.07
N TYR A 81 -6.58 12.80 16.07
CA TYR A 81 -7.82 13.54 16.32
C TYR A 81 -9.05 12.65 16.50
N SER A 82 -9.14 11.50 15.82
CA SER A 82 -10.29 10.61 15.89
C SER A 82 -10.27 9.67 17.10
N ASN A 83 -9.09 9.25 17.53
CA ASN A 83 -8.87 8.37 18.68
C ASN A 83 -7.54 8.70 19.38
N THR A 84 -7.53 9.82 20.08
CA THR A 84 -6.36 10.35 20.78
C THR A 84 -5.81 9.36 21.81
N GLU A 85 -6.67 8.61 22.48
CA GLU A 85 -6.28 7.62 23.50
C GLU A 85 -5.44 6.50 22.86
N LEU A 86 -5.96 5.88 21.80
CA LEU A 86 -5.23 4.84 21.06
C LEU A 86 -3.92 5.37 20.44
N TYR A 87 -3.96 6.59 19.90
CA TYR A 87 -2.76 7.23 19.34
C TYR A 87 -1.66 7.37 20.40
N ASN A 88 -2.00 7.90 21.57
CA ASN A 88 -1.05 8.10 22.67
C ASN A 88 -0.57 6.76 23.25
N GLU A 89 -1.44 5.78 23.43
CA GLU A 89 -1.06 4.44 23.89
C GLU A 89 0.00 3.81 22.97
N VAL A 90 -0.24 3.87 21.64
CA VAL A 90 0.71 3.33 20.65
C VAL A 90 2.02 4.10 20.67
N LEU A 91 1.97 5.44 20.73
CA LEU A 91 3.14 6.30 20.76
C LEU A 91 4.01 6.06 22.01
N GLU A 92 3.41 5.93 23.17
CA GLU A 92 4.09 5.60 24.43
C GLU A 92 4.78 4.23 24.34
N LYS A 93 4.11 3.21 23.82
CA LYS A 93 4.70 1.88 23.62
C LYS A 93 5.87 1.89 22.64
N ILE A 94 5.76 2.65 21.54
CA ILE A 94 6.87 2.84 20.59
C ILE A 94 8.06 3.45 21.32
N ASN A 95 7.83 4.53 22.07
CA ASN A 95 8.91 5.26 22.78
C ASN A 95 9.56 4.41 23.87
N ALA A 96 8.77 3.66 24.63
CA ALA A 96 9.28 2.76 25.68
C ALA A 96 10.17 1.63 25.12
N SER A 97 9.82 1.11 23.93
CA SER A 97 10.57 0.02 23.30
C SER A 97 11.73 0.51 22.41
N ARG A 98 11.82 1.81 22.16
CA ARG A 98 12.67 2.39 21.12
C ARG A 98 14.14 2.06 21.30
N SER A 99 14.69 2.29 22.48
CA SER A 99 16.13 2.09 22.77
C SER A 99 16.55 0.63 22.59
N GLU A 100 15.72 -0.30 23.03
CA GLU A 100 15.99 -1.74 22.89
C GLU A 100 15.90 -2.18 21.41
N LEU A 101 14.87 -1.70 20.70
CA LEU A 101 14.68 -1.99 19.28
C LEU A 101 15.81 -1.40 18.42
N GLU A 102 16.24 -0.18 18.69
CA GLU A 102 17.36 0.46 17.99
C GLU A 102 18.67 -0.30 18.22
N THR A 103 18.94 -0.72 19.45
CA THR A 103 20.14 -1.52 19.77
C THR A 103 20.15 -2.84 18.99
N SER A 104 19.03 -3.51 18.95
CA SER A 104 18.85 -4.76 18.21
C SER A 104 19.01 -4.54 16.70
N LEU A 105 18.42 -3.47 16.18
CA LEU A 105 18.50 -3.08 14.78
C LEU A 105 19.95 -2.76 14.34
N TYR A 106 20.72 -2.08 15.20
CA TYR A 106 22.12 -1.79 14.90
C TYR A 106 22.98 -3.06 14.82
N LYS A 107 22.74 -4.05 15.67
CA LYS A 107 23.42 -5.35 15.55
C LYS A 107 23.10 -6.03 14.20
N MET A 108 21.84 -6.06 13.82
CA MET A 108 21.43 -6.64 12.54
C MET A 108 22.00 -5.87 11.35
N ARG A 109 22.02 -4.53 11.41
CA ARG A 109 22.66 -3.68 10.42
C ARG A 109 24.13 -4.02 10.24
N ASP A 110 24.88 -4.12 11.34
CA ASP A 110 26.33 -4.32 11.30
C ASP A 110 26.69 -5.67 10.68
N GLU A 111 25.87 -6.70 10.91
CA GLU A 111 25.99 -8.00 10.25
C GLU A 111 25.71 -7.93 8.74
N ILE A 112 24.71 -7.14 8.33
CA ILE A 112 24.41 -6.92 6.90
C ILE A 112 25.53 -6.10 6.25
N ILE A 113 26.06 -5.07 6.94
CA ILE A 113 27.19 -4.27 6.47
C ILE A 113 28.41 -5.16 6.22
N SER A 114 28.76 -6.03 7.17
CA SER A 114 29.87 -6.98 6.99
C SER A 114 29.65 -7.84 5.74
N LEU A 115 28.45 -8.40 5.59
CA LEU A 115 28.09 -9.25 4.46
C LEU A 115 28.22 -8.52 3.11
N LEU A 116 27.72 -7.27 3.02
CA LEU A 116 27.74 -6.51 1.78
C LEU A 116 29.16 -6.05 1.42
N ASN A 117 29.97 -5.69 2.43
CA ASN A 117 31.38 -5.31 2.22
C ASN A 117 32.23 -6.49 1.75
N GLU A 118 32.00 -7.71 2.25
CA GLU A 118 32.67 -8.92 1.78
C GLU A 118 32.45 -9.18 0.27
N HIS A 119 31.34 -8.70 -0.27
CA HIS A 119 30.97 -8.88 -1.68
C HIS A 119 31.16 -7.60 -2.52
N GLU A 120 31.84 -6.58 -1.98
CA GLU A 120 32.16 -5.30 -2.65
C GLU A 120 30.93 -4.57 -3.22
N ILE A 121 29.74 -4.77 -2.62
CA ILE A 121 28.49 -4.15 -3.04
C ILE A 121 28.44 -2.73 -2.48
N LYS A 122 28.13 -1.74 -3.34
CA LYS A 122 27.82 -0.37 -2.91
C LYS A 122 26.38 -0.29 -2.42
N TYR A 123 26.19 0.28 -1.26
CA TYR A 123 24.86 0.36 -0.62
C TYR A 123 24.72 1.60 0.25
N GLU A 124 23.48 1.96 0.54
CA GLU A 124 23.10 2.81 1.64
C GLU A 124 22.08 2.04 2.51
N ILE A 125 22.26 2.05 3.84
CA ILE A 125 21.30 1.44 4.76
C ILE A 125 20.60 2.52 5.55
N THR A 126 19.27 2.56 5.42
CA THR A 126 18.38 3.45 6.17
C THR A 126 17.43 2.64 7.06
N TYR A 127 16.83 3.31 8.02
CA TYR A 127 15.84 2.71 8.91
C TYR A 127 14.44 3.11 8.47
N ARG A 128 13.51 2.20 8.63
CA ARG A 128 12.11 2.49 8.47
C ARG A 128 11.39 2.32 9.80
N VAL A 129 10.76 3.39 10.27
CA VAL A 129 9.82 3.34 11.39
C VAL A 129 8.41 3.18 10.82
N LYS A 130 7.63 2.26 11.39
CA LYS A 130 6.23 2.10 11.01
C LYS A 130 5.40 3.22 11.59
N SER A 131 4.42 3.75 10.83
CA SER A 131 3.51 4.79 11.28
C SER A 131 2.66 4.33 12.47
N VAL A 132 2.26 5.27 13.32
CA VAL A 132 1.40 5.00 14.50
C VAL A 132 0.09 4.36 14.06
N ARG A 133 -0.55 4.90 13.01
CA ARG A 133 -1.77 4.32 12.41
C ARG A 133 -1.55 2.90 11.92
N GLY A 134 -0.42 2.63 11.28
CA GLY A 134 -0.08 1.29 10.79
C GLY A 134 0.07 0.26 11.90
N ILE A 135 0.53 0.67 13.09
CA ILE A 135 0.61 -0.17 14.29
C ILE A 135 -0.77 -0.31 14.91
N ALA A 136 -1.49 0.81 15.10
CA ALA A 136 -2.83 0.83 15.65
C ALA A 136 -3.79 -0.09 14.88
N ASN A 137 -3.75 -0.08 13.56
CA ASN A 137 -4.56 -0.97 12.73
C ASN A 137 -4.26 -2.46 13.01
N LYS A 138 -3.00 -2.84 13.25
CA LYS A 138 -2.66 -4.22 13.60
C LYS A 138 -3.19 -4.63 14.97
N LEU A 139 -3.15 -3.71 15.95
CA LEU A 139 -3.71 -3.94 17.28
C LEU A 139 -5.24 -4.08 17.21
N LEU A 140 -5.91 -3.22 16.44
CA LEU A 140 -7.36 -3.30 16.21
C LEU A 140 -7.79 -4.60 15.53
N LEU A 141 -6.93 -5.20 14.69
CA LEU A 141 -7.13 -6.52 14.11
C LEU A 141 -6.81 -7.68 15.06
N GLY A 142 -6.59 -7.40 16.36
CA GLY A 142 -6.37 -8.39 17.40
C GLY A 142 -4.93 -8.91 17.51
N LYS A 143 -3.96 -8.34 16.80
CA LYS A 143 -2.54 -8.68 16.99
C LYS A 143 -2.03 -8.14 18.31
N LYS A 144 -1.23 -8.95 19.01
CA LYS A 144 -0.55 -8.51 20.21
C LYS A 144 0.66 -7.65 19.86
N TRP A 145 1.11 -6.82 20.79
CA TRP A 145 2.28 -5.95 20.59
C TRP A 145 3.53 -6.75 20.19
N GLU A 146 3.74 -7.89 20.85
CA GLU A 146 4.87 -8.80 20.62
C GLU A 146 4.85 -9.46 19.23
N GLU A 147 3.68 -9.42 18.56
CA GLU A 147 3.50 -9.97 17.21
C GLU A 147 3.73 -8.92 16.11
N ILE A 148 4.01 -7.67 16.48
CA ILE A 148 4.29 -6.57 15.55
C ILE A 148 5.81 -6.48 15.33
N TYR A 149 6.34 -7.38 14.51
CA TYR A 149 7.79 -7.48 14.25
C TYR A 149 8.35 -6.39 13.32
N ASP A 150 7.48 -5.62 12.66
CA ASP A 150 7.84 -4.60 11.67
C ASP A 150 7.75 -3.16 12.21
N LEU A 151 7.93 -3.01 13.52
CA LEU A 151 8.00 -1.69 14.17
C LEU A 151 9.16 -0.88 13.61
N LEU A 152 10.32 -1.48 13.52
CA LEU A 152 11.51 -0.97 12.87
C LEU A 152 11.95 -1.96 11.79
N GLY A 153 12.24 -1.45 10.60
CA GLY A 153 12.76 -2.23 9.49
C GLY A 153 14.05 -1.65 8.95
N LEU A 154 14.83 -2.48 8.30
CA LEU A 154 15.99 -2.07 7.54
C LEU A 154 15.60 -1.82 6.09
N ARG A 155 16.19 -0.79 5.50
CA ARG A 155 16.06 -0.51 4.08
C ARG A 155 17.45 -0.41 3.48
N ILE A 156 17.69 -1.19 2.43
CA ILE A 156 18.95 -1.22 1.69
C ILE A 156 18.69 -0.60 0.32
N LEU A 157 19.44 0.46 0.02
CA LEU A 157 19.38 1.17 -1.25
C LEU A 157 20.61 0.81 -2.08
N LEU A 158 20.40 0.51 -3.35
CA LEU A 158 21.38 0.00 -4.30
C LEU A 158 21.30 0.77 -5.62
N ASP A 159 22.35 0.69 -6.44
CA ASP A 159 22.38 1.37 -7.73
C ASP A 159 21.58 0.61 -8.81
N LYS A 160 21.60 -0.74 -8.76
CA LYS A 160 21.06 -1.59 -9.83
C LYS A 160 20.04 -2.60 -9.32
N THR A 161 19.10 -2.94 -10.18
CA THR A 161 18.07 -3.94 -9.89
C THR A 161 18.64 -5.34 -9.66
N GLU A 162 19.67 -5.72 -10.43
CA GLU A 162 20.33 -7.02 -10.28
C GLU A 162 20.98 -7.17 -8.90
N ASP A 163 21.55 -6.08 -8.37
CA ASP A 163 22.14 -6.06 -7.04
C ASP A 163 21.07 -6.27 -5.94
N CYS A 164 19.81 -5.84 -6.17
CA CYS A 164 18.73 -6.11 -5.24
C CYS A 164 18.48 -7.62 -5.07
N TYR A 165 18.47 -8.38 -6.16
CA TYR A 165 18.31 -9.84 -6.13
C TYR A 165 19.54 -10.54 -5.55
N LEU A 166 20.73 -10.05 -5.85
CA LEU A 166 21.97 -10.55 -5.24
C LEU A 166 21.94 -10.38 -3.73
N VAL A 167 21.61 -9.18 -3.27
CA VAL A 167 21.57 -8.85 -1.83
C VAL A 167 20.55 -9.69 -1.08
N VAL A 168 19.34 -9.92 -1.64
CA VAL A 168 18.37 -10.81 -0.98
C VAL A 168 18.88 -12.24 -0.90
N GLY A 169 19.58 -12.72 -1.92
CA GLY A 169 20.22 -14.05 -1.91
C GLY A 169 21.28 -14.17 -0.82
N LEU A 170 22.15 -13.16 -0.68
CA LEU A 170 23.18 -13.09 0.38
C LEU A 170 22.54 -13.05 1.77
N ILE A 171 21.51 -12.23 1.97
CA ILE A 171 20.78 -12.18 3.25
C ILE A 171 20.15 -13.54 3.58
N HIS A 172 19.53 -14.21 2.61
CA HIS A 172 18.92 -15.53 2.84
C HIS A 172 19.94 -16.64 3.07
N SER A 173 21.18 -16.51 2.56
CA SER A 173 22.25 -17.44 2.83
C SER A 173 22.77 -17.34 4.27
N LYS A 174 22.74 -16.16 4.86
CA LYS A 174 23.22 -15.89 6.22
C LYS A 174 22.10 -15.96 7.27
N PHE A 175 20.90 -15.49 6.95
CA PHE A 175 19.77 -15.40 7.86
C PHE A 175 18.59 -16.23 7.33
N ARG A 176 18.00 -17.04 8.19
CA ARG A 176 16.86 -17.87 7.82
C ARG A 176 15.62 -17.03 7.50
N PRO A 177 15.10 -17.06 6.26
CA PRO A 177 13.89 -16.32 5.92
C PRO A 177 12.64 -17.00 6.51
N ILE A 178 11.62 -16.20 6.82
CA ILE A 178 10.31 -16.70 7.22
C ILE A 178 9.53 -17.05 5.95
N PRO A 179 9.09 -18.33 5.81
CA PRO A 179 8.31 -18.77 4.66
C PRO A 179 7.07 -17.87 4.45
N LYS A 180 6.67 -17.65 3.18
CA LYS A 180 5.51 -16.85 2.76
C LYS A 180 5.57 -15.35 3.12
N ARG A 181 6.71 -14.85 3.63
CA ARG A 181 6.90 -13.43 3.91
C ARG A 181 7.88 -12.73 2.96
N PHE A 182 8.38 -13.45 1.98
CA PHE A 182 9.09 -12.84 0.86
C PHE A 182 8.08 -12.30 -0.15
N LYS A 183 8.26 -11.05 -0.57
CA LYS A 183 7.43 -10.40 -1.60
C LYS A 183 8.32 -9.71 -2.61
N ASP A 184 8.13 -10.02 -3.87
CA ASP A 184 8.84 -9.41 -4.99
C ASP A 184 7.94 -8.38 -5.68
N PHE A 185 8.05 -7.13 -5.24
CA PHE A 185 7.39 -6.00 -5.86
C PHE A 185 8.26 -5.31 -6.92
N ILE A 186 9.44 -5.89 -7.26
CA ILE A 186 10.22 -5.44 -8.42
C ILE A 186 9.70 -6.12 -9.68
N ALA A 187 9.54 -7.44 -9.63
CA ALA A 187 8.95 -8.22 -10.72
C ALA A 187 7.45 -7.93 -10.91
N ASN A 188 6.72 -7.72 -9.79
CA ASN A 188 5.29 -7.44 -9.78
C ASN A 188 5.03 -6.12 -9.03
N PRO A 189 5.21 -4.94 -9.68
CA PRO A 189 5.00 -3.65 -9.05
C PRO A 189 3.57 -3.46 -8.59
N LYS A 190 3.38 -2.76 -7.46
CA LYS A 190 2.04 -2.37 -7.03
C LYS A 190 1.42 -1.32 -7.96
N ASN A 191 0.10 -1.19 -7.95
CA ASN A 191 -0.65 -0.23 -8.78
C ASN A 191 -0.21 1.23 -8.60
N ASN A 192 0.37 1.57 -7.45
CA ASN A 192 0.94 2.87 -7.16
C ASN A 192 2.43 2.99 -7.52
N MET A 193 2.93 2.13 -8.41
CA MET A 193 4.32 2.06 -8.90
C MET A 193 5.36 1.68 -7.83
N TYR A 194 4.92 1.24 -6.66
CA TYR A 194 5.83 0.80 -5.61
C TYR A 194 6.60 -0.44 -6.03
N GLN A 195 7.93 -0.36 -5.98
CA GLN A 195 8.85 -1.47 -6.25
C GLN A 195 9.81 -1.65 -5.07
N SER A 196 10.00 -2.88 -4.63
CA SER A 196 10.97 -3.28 -3.61
C SER A 196 10.94 -4.79 -3.43
N LEU A 197 12.05 -5.42 -3.08
CA LEU A 197 12.02 -6.76 -2.48
C LEU A 197 11.76 -6.60 -0.98
N HIS A 198 10.83 -7.36 -0.44
CA HIS A 198 10.58 -7.44 0.99
C HIS A 198 10.91 -8.83 1.48
N THR A 199 11.73 -8.93 2.47
CA THR A 199 11.98 -10.20 3.16
C THR A 199 11.87 -10.01 4.67
N THR A 200 11.51 -11.08 5.34
CA THR A 200 11.46 -11.14 6.80
C THR A 200 12.32 -12.31 7.24
N VAL A 201 13.31 -12.03 8.07
CA VAL A 201 14.32 -13.00 8.49
C VAL A 201 14.46 -13.07 10.00
N PHE A 202 14.95 -14.21 10.49
CA PHE A 202 15.43 -14.32 11.87
C PHE A 202 16.84 -13.72 11.95
N GLY A 203 17.02 -12.70 12.79
CA GLY A 203 18.31 -12.03 13.00
C GLY A 203 19.18 -12.70 14.05
N VAL A 204 20.28 -12.04 14.36
CA VAL A 204 21.36 -12.54 15.27
C VAL A 204 20.91 -12.76 16.71
N ASP A 205 19.87 -12.08 17.17
CA ASP A 205 19.31 -12.15 18.52
C ASP A 205 17.99 -12.93 18.59
N ASN A 206 17.73 -13.79 17.60
CA ASN A 206 16.48 -14.53 17.40
C ASN A 206 15.23 -13.62 17.23
N ARG A 207 15.42 -12.33 17.00
CA ARG A 207 14.33 -11.43 16.64
C ARG A 207 14.04 -11.49 15.15
N ILE A 208 12.85 -11.05 14.80
CA ILE A 208 12.37 -11.02 13.42
C ILE A 208 12.56 -9.62 12.87
N TYR A 209 13.22 -9.52 11.71
CA TYR A 209 13.49 -8.26 11.03
C TYR A 209 12.85 -8.25 9.65
N GLU A 210 12.18 -7.15 9.31
CA GLU A 210 11.79 -6.84 7.95
C GLU A 210 12.93 -6.09 7.25
N VAL A 211 13.37 -6.59 6.10
CA VAL A 211 14.37 -5.95 5.25
C VAL A 211 13.73 -5.62 3.92
N GLN A 212 13.81 -4.35 3.53
CA GLN A 212 13.37 -3.84 2.24
C GLN A 212 14.60 -3.53 1.39
N ILE A 213 14.63 -4.04 0.17
CA ILE A 213 15.75 -3.88 -0.74
C ILE A 213 15.23 -3.29 -2.04
N ARG A 214 15.79 -2.19 -2.48
CA ARG A 214 15.38 -1.48 -3.70
C ARG A 214 16.46 -0.53 -4.20
N THR A 215 16.33 -0.08 -5.43
CA THR A 215 17.26 0.92 -5.96
C THR A 215 16.95 2.32 -5.43
N TYR A 216 17.89 3.26 -5.58
CA TYR A 216 17.65 4.68 -5.28
C TYR A 216 16.46 5.23 -6.06
N GLU A 217 16.34 4.90 -7.36
CA GLU A 217 15.21 5.32 -8.19
C GLU A 217 13.88 4.78 -7.66
N MET A 218 13.81 3.48 -7.31
CA MET A 218 12.63 2.88 -6.70
C MET A 218 12.30 3.52 -5.35
N ASN A 219 13.32 3.97 -4.60
CA ASN A 219 13.13 4.67 -3.34
C ASN A 219 12.46 6.04 -3.54
N GLU A 220 12.94 6.82 -4.49
CA GLU A 220 12.34 8.10 -4.84
C GLU A 220 10.87 7.96 -5.24
N ILE A 221 10.57 6.97 -6.09
CA ILE A 221 9.20 6.66 -6.49
C ILE A 221 8.36 6.21 -5.28
N ALA A 222 8.92 5.40 -4.38
CA ALA A 222 8.19 4.90 -3.21
C ALA A 222 7.89 5.97 -2.15
N GLU A 223 8.73 7.00 -2.01
CA GLU A 223 8.53 8.08 -1.04
C GLU A 223 7.71 9.25 -1.60
N HIS A 224 7.95 9.61 -2.86
CA HIS A 224 7.36 10.78 -3.50
C HIS A 224 6.30 10.45 -4.58
N GLY A 225 6.15 9.16 -4.92
CA GLY A 225 5.17 8.70 -5.91
C GLY A 225 5.39 9.35 -7.26
N VAL A 226 4.29 9.69 -7.90
CA VAL A 226 4.31 10.35 -9.21
C VAL A 226 4.99 11.74 -9.20
N ALA A 227 5.17 12.36 -8.04
CA ALA A 227 5.88 13.64 -7.92
C ALA A 227 7.38 13.52 -8.22
N SER A 228 7.99 12.34 -7.98
CA SER A 228 9.39 12.09 -8.31
C SER A 228 9.69 12.25 -9.80
N HIS A 229 8.71 11.94 -10.66
CA HIS A 229 8.86 12.07 -12.10
C HIS A 229 8.93 13.53 -12.59
N TRP A 230 8.43 14.49 -11.80
CA TRP A 230 8.51 15.91 -12.19
C TRP A 230 9.88 16.51 -11.93
N SER A 231 10.57 16.12 -10.86
CA SER A 231 11.97 16.56 -10.64
C SER A 231 12.94 16.02 -11.67
N TYR A 232 12.61 14.91 -12.34
CA TYR A 232 13.47 14.26 -13.35
C TYR A 232 13.22 14.78 -14.76
N LYS A 233 12.09 15.47 -15.02
CA LYS A 233 11.70 16.00 -16.35
C LYS A 233 12.63 17.07 -16.90
N GLU A 234 13.38 17.75 -16.05
CA GLU A 234 14.37 18.73 -16.51
C GLU A 234 15.60 18.08 -17.15
N LYS A 235 15.74 16.75 -17.11
CA LYS A 235 16.98 16.06 -17.52
C LYS A 235 16.83 14.93 -18.55
N THR A 236 15.63 14.43 -18.91
CA THR A 236 15.50 13.30 -19.84
C THR A 236 14.16 13.25 -20.61
N ASP A 237 14.24 12.69 -21.80
CA ASP A 237 13.32 12.53 -22.92
C ASP A 237 11.84 12.14 -22.59
N GLY A 238 10.91 12.60 -23.43
CA GLY A 238 9.46 12.64 -23.28
C GLY A 238 8.65 11.34 -23.10
N SER A 239 9.27 10.15 -22.98
CA SER A 239 8.55 8.87 -22.90
C SER A 239 7.88 8.59 -21.53
N LYS A 240 8.42 9.14 -20.44
CA LYS A 240 7.88 8.92 -19.06
C LYS A 240 6.68 9.81 -18.70
N THR A 241 6.39 10.83 -19.51
CA THR A 241 5.19 11.70 -19.35
C THR A 241 3.90 10.93 -19.58
N SER A 242 3.93 9.99 -20.50
CA SER A 242 2.81 9.13 -20.90
C SER A 242 2.27 8.26 -19.75
N GLU A 243 3.11 7.79 -18.83
CA GLU A 243 2.68 6.89 -17.76
C GLU A 243 1.92 7.61 -16.65
N LEU A 244 2.37 8.82 -16.26
CA LEU A 244 1.64 9.66 -15.31
C LEU A 244 0.29 10.11 -15.88
N GLU A 245 0.29 10.58 -17.13
CA GLU A 245 -0.94 10.99 -17.82
C GLU A 245 -1.92 9.82 -17.98
N THR A 246 -1.40 8.61 -18.26
CA THR A 246 -2.20 7.40 -18.32
C THR A 246 -2.84 7.06 -16.97
N LYS A 247 -2.11 7.16 -15.85
CA LYS A 247 -2.64 6.90 -14.51
C LYS A 247 -3.65 7.94 -14.05
N LEU A 248 -3.40 9.20 -14.38
CA LEU A 248 -4.37 10.28 -14.10
C LEU A 248 -5.61 10.14 -15.00
N ALA A 249 -5.45 9.71 -16.26
CA ALA A 249 -6.57 9.42 -17.14
C ALA A 249 -7.39 8.23 -16.62
N GLN A 250 -6.75 7.15 -16.18
CA GLN A 250 -7.43 6.03 -15.53
C GLN A 250 -8.18 6.45 -14.27
N PHE A 251 -7.59 7.36 -13.48
CA PHE A 251 -8.26 7.91 -12.31
C PHE A 251 -9.49 8.74 -12.68
N ARG A 252 -9.41 9.57 -13.73
CA ARG A 252 -10.57 10.30 -14.28
C ARG A 252 -11.65 9.36 -14.77
N THR A 253 -11.29 8.33 -15.55
CA THR A 253 -12.23 7.35 -16.07
C THR A 253 -12.94 6.61 -14.95
N LEU A 254 -12.26 6.26 -13.86
CA LEU A 254 -12.89 5.64 -12.68
C LEU A 254 -13.92 6.57 -12.01
N ILE A 255 -13.65 7.88 -12.01
CA ILE A 255 -14.61 8.88 -11.49
C ILE A 255 -15.80 9.03 -12.43
N GLU A 256 -15.56 9.08 -13.74
CA GLU A 256 -16.59 9.26 -14.77
C GLU A 256 -17.51 8.02 -14.92
N VAL A 257 -16.97 6.80 -14.83
CA VAL A 257 -17.75 5.56 -14.92
C VAL A 257 -18.70 5.42 -13.72
N ASN A 258 -18.27 5.80 -12.52
CA ASN A 258 -19.12 5.81 -11.33
C ASN A 258 -20.17 6.94 -11.32
N ASP A 259 -20.20 7.79 -12.36
CA ASP A 259 -21.25 8.81 -12.56
C ASP A 259 -22.64 8.20 -12.84
N MET A 260 -22.69 6.94 -13.24
CA MET A 260 -23.94 6.28 -13.68
C MET A 260 -24.63 5.45 -12.60
N GLU A 261 -23.98 5.18 -11.45
CA GLU A 261 -24.53 4.34 -10.38
C GLU A 261 -24.59 5.06 -9.02
N ASN A 262 -25.62 4.75 -8.22
CA ASN A 262 -26.07 5.41 -6.99
C ASN A 262 -24.96 5.84 -6.00
N ASN A 263 -25.08 7.07 -5.50
CA ASN A 263 -24.15 7.83 -4.63
C ASN A 263 -23.65 7.17 -3.34
N SER A 264 -24.26 6.09 -2.83
CA SER A 264 -23.85 5.46 -1.56
C SER A 264 -22.68 4.50 -1.72
N ASP A 265 -22.50 3.91 -2.88
CA ASP A 265 -21.47 2.92 -3.15
C ASP A 265 -20.19 3.55 -3.75
N PHE A 266 -20.28 4.76 -4.30
CA PHE A 266 -19.16 5.48 -4.90
C PHE A 266 -17.89 5.52 -4.02
N PHE A 267 -18.02 5.82 -2.72
CA PHE A 267 -16.86 5.85 -1.83
C PHE A 267 -16.33 4.47 -1.48
N LYS A 268 -17.23 3.50 -1.39
CA LYS A 268 -16.85 2.11 -1.15
C LYS A 268 -16.11 1.57 -2.37
N ASP A 269 -16.56 1.90 -3.56
CA ASP A 269 -15.95 1.49 -4.81
C ASP A 269 -14.67 2.28 -5.11
N LEU A 270 -14.64 3.59 -4.83
CA LEU A 270 -13.44 4.40 -4.92
C LEU A 270 -12.37 3.93 -3.93
N SER A 271 -12.74 3.72 -2.67
CA SER A 271 -11.84 3.16 -1.66
C SER A 271 -11.37 1.75 -2.04
N ASN A 272 -12.27 0.90 -2.50
CA ASN A 272 -11.97 -0.46 -2.92
C ASN A 272 -11.07 -0.49 -4.17
N SER A 273 -11.37 0.30 -5.20
CA SER A 273 -10.55 0.35 -6.42
C SER A 273 -9.20 1.04 -6.24
N ILE A 274 -9.06 1.90 -5.22
CA ILE A 274 -7.82 2.61 -4.90
C ILE A 274 -6.92 1.79 -3.98
N THR A 275 -7.49 1.01 -3.05
CA THR A 275 -6.75 0.31 -1.99
C THR A 275 -6.56 -1.17 -2.22
N LYS A 276 -7.33 -1.81 -3.12
CA LYS A 276 -7.22 -3.24 -3.37
C LYS A 276 -5.89 -3.59 -4.04
N GLU A 277 -5.14 -4.45 -3.40
CA GLU A 277 -4.05 -5.20 -4.03
C GLU A 277 -4.69 -6.15 -5.05
N PHE A 278 -3.98 -6.53 -6.10
CA PHE A 278 -4.45 -7.55 -7.03
C PHE A 278 -3.92 -8.91 -6.61
N ILE A 279 -4.71 -9.93 -6.88
CA ILE A 279 -4.34 -11.34 -6.77
C ILE A 279 -4.31 -11.95 -8.16
N TYR A 280 -3.43 -12.90 -8.38
CA TYR A 280 -3.31 -13.62 -9.64
C TYR A 280 -3.87 -15.02 -9.45
N ILE A 281 -4.93 -15.31 -10.18
CA ILE A 281 -5.67 -16.58 -10.13
C ILE A 281 -5.38 -17.36 -11.39
N PHE A 282 -5.17 -18.66 -11.25
CA PHE A 282 -4.88 -19.54 -12.35
C PHE A 282 -6.13 -20.28 -12.82
N THR A 283 -6.30 -20.39 -14.13
CA THR A 283 -7.23 -21.36 -14.71
C THR A 283 -6.62 -22.77 -14.65
N PRO A 284 -7.40 -23.87 -14.75
CA PRO A 284 -6.86 -25.21 -14.82
C PRO A 284 -5.93 -25.45 -16.03
N LYS A 285 -6.00 -24.56 -17.04
CA LYS A 285 -5.13 -24.58 -18.21
C LYS A 285 -3.82 -23.84 -18.02
N GLY A 286 -3.67 -23.13 -16.88
CA GLY A 286 -2.48 -22.35 -16.56
C GLY A 286 -2.55 -20.89 -16.99
N ASP A 287 -3.69 -20.38 -17.54
CA ASP A 287 -3.84 -18.97 -17.83
C ASP A 287 -3.93 -18.18 -16.53
N ILE A 288 -3.35 -16.98 -16.50
CA ILE A 288 -3.33 -16.10 -15.33
C ILE A 288 -4.40 -15.03 -15.50
N ILE A 289 -5.27 -14.92 -14.51
CA ILE A 289 -6.32 -13.89 -14.44
C ILE A 289 -6.02 -12.98 -13.24
N GLU A 290 -5.86 -11.70 -13.51
CA GLU A 290 -5.68 -10.66 -12.47
C GLU A 290 -7.04 -10.21 -11.94
N LEU A 291 -7.23 -10.28 -10.62
CA LEU A 291 -8.43 -9.84 -9.92
C LEU A 291 -8.07 -8.97 -8.72
N PRO A 292 -8.94 -8.04 -8.31
CA PRO A 292 -8.79 -7.35 -7.04
C PRO A 292 -8.73 -8.34 -5.86
N ASP A 293 -7.93 -8.02 -4.83
CA ASP A 293 -7.97 -8.79 -3.58
C ASP A 293 -9.40 -8.84 -3.00
N GLU A 294 -9.72 -9.90 -2.27
CA GLU A 294 -11.07 -10.24 -1.80
C GLU A 294 -12.09 -10.59 -2.90
N SER A 295 -11.66 -10.75 -4.16
CA SER A 295 -12.52 -11.27 -5.23
C SER A 295 -12.97 -12.70 -4.95
N THR A 296 -14.12 -13.04 -5.52
CA THR A 296 -14.80 -14.33 -5.35
C THR A 296 -14.73 -15.16 -6.64
N PRO A 297 -15.09 -16.46 -6.62
CA PRO A 297 -15.25 -17.27 -7.83
C PRO A 297 -16.25 -16.67 -8.84
N ILE A 298 -17.24 -15.91 -8.39
CA ILE A 298 -18.15 -15.19 -9.29
C ILE A 298 -17.41 -14.07 -10.01
N ASP A 299 -16.61 -13.27 -9.29
CA ASP A 299 -15.82 -12.20 -9.92
C ASP A 299 -14.85 -12.78 -10.95
N PHE A 300 -14.23 -13.92 -10.64
CA PHE A 300 -13.37 -14.64 -11.56
C PHE A 300 -14.13 -15.11 -12.81
N ALA A 301 -15.33 -15.65 -12.64
CA ALA A 301 -16.18 -16.13 -13.75
C ALA A 301 -16.55 -14.98 -14.71
N TYR A 302 -16.99 -13.85 -14.18
CA TYR A 302 -17.31 -12.66 -14.99
C TYR A 302 -16.07 -12.05 -15.65
N LYS A 303 -14.91 -12.14 -15.02
CA LYS A 303 -13.64 -11.67 -15.60
C LYS A 303 -13.22 -12.48 -16.81
N ILE A 304 -13.54 -13.78 -16.84
CA ILE A 304 -13.31 -14.64 -18.02
C ILE A 304 -14.29 -14.25 -19.14
N HIS A 305 -15.59 -14.30 -18.86
CA HIS A 305 -16.64 -13.92 -19.82
C HIS A 305 -17.99 -13.79 -19.11
N SER A 306 -18.82 -12.83 -19.53
CA SER A 306 -20.14 -12.61 -18.94
C SER A 306 -21.02 -13.85 -18.97
N GLU A 307 -20.96 -14.65 -20.05
CA GLU A 307 -21.73 -15.90 -20.19
C GLU A 307 -21.28 -16.96 -19.16
N VAL A 308 -19.96 -17.05 -18.90
CA VAL A 308 -19.40 -17.93 -17.85
C VAL A 308 -19.89 -17.48 -16.48
N GLY A 309 -19.87 -16.16 -16.21
CA GLY A 309 -20.40 -15.59 -14.97
C GLY A 309 -21.88 -15.92 -14.76
N ASN A 310 -22.71 -15.76 -15.82
CA ASN A 310 -24.14 -16.00 -15.75
C ASN A 310 -24.53 -17.48 -15.57
N THR A 311 -23.67 -18.41 -16.02
CA THR A 311 -23.93 -19.86 -15.99
C THR A 311 -23.15 -20.55 -14.85
N THR A 312 -22.38 -19.86 -14.06
CA THR A 312 -21.60 -20.45 -12.96
C THR A 312 -22.52 -20.90 -11.82
N ILE A 313 -22.47 -22.18 -11.51
CA ILE A 313 -23.26 -22.81 -10.42
C ILE A 313 -22.37 -23.28 -9.26
N GLY A 314 -21.07 -23.33 -9.43
CA GLY A 314 -20.12 -23.77 -8.40
C GLY A 314 -18.66 -23.53 -8.82
N ALA A 315 -17.76 -23.64 -7.87
CA ALA A 315 -16.33 -23.51 -8.11
C ALA A 315 -15.52 -24.51 -7.28
N LEU A 316 -14.43 -24.99 -7.86
CA LEU A 316 -13.39 -25.69 -7.12
C LEU A 316 -12.17 -24.78 -7.03
N VAL A 317 -11.65 -24.60 -5.83
CA VAL A 317 -10.41 -23.88 -5.58
C VAL A 317 -9.38 -24.89 -5.11
N ASN A 318 -8.27 -24.98 -5.85
CA ASN A 318 -7.21 -25.98 -5.58
C ASN A 318 -7.75 -27.42 -5.45
N GLY A 319 -8.76 -27.75 -6.30
CA GLY A 319 -9.40 -29.06 -6.32
C GLY A 319 -10.44 -29.30 -5.21
N LYS A 320 -10.75 -28.31 -4.37
CA LYS A 320 -11.77 -28.38 -3.32
C LYS A 320 -12.99 -27.54 -3.68
N LEU A 321 -14.18 -28.11 -3.51
CA LEU A 321 -15.43 -27.38 -3.69
C LEU A 321 -15.53 -26.27 -2.63
N VAL A 322 -15.78 -25.03 -3.07
CA VAL A 322 -15.98 -23.87 -2.22
C VAL A 322 -17.31 -23.18 -2.52
N SER A 323 -17.77 -22.35 -1.61
CA SER A 323 -18.92 -21.48 -1.85
C SER A 323 -18.56 -20.38 -2.86
N LEU A 324 -19.57 -19.86 -3.56
CA LEU A 324 -19.36 -18.81 -4.59
C LEU A 324 -18.97 -17.45 -3.99
N ASP A 325 -19.09 -17.27 -2.68
CA ASP A 325 -18.66 -16.10 -1.92
C ASP A 325 -17.27 -16.29 -1.24
N TYR A 326 -16.62 -17.44 -1.48
CA TYR A 326 -15.26 -17.70 -1.01
C TYR A 326 -14.29 -16.61 -1.46
N LYS A 327 -13.42 -16.13 -0.57
CA LYS A 327 -12.40 -15.13 -0.91
C LYS A 327 -11.18 -15.80 -1.49
N LEU A 328 -10.97 -15.59 -2.79
CA LEU A 328 -9.82 -16.12 -3.53
C LEU A 328 -8.51 -15.56 -2.98
N GLN A 329 -7.48 -16.38 -2.98
CA GLN A 329 -6.14 -16.04 -2.53
C GLN A 329 -5.18 -16.03 -3.72
N ASP A 330 -4.14 -15.20 -3.64
CA ASP A 330 -3.10 -15.15 -4.65
C ASP A 330 -2.48 -16.53 -4.90
N GLY A 331 -2.44 -16.95 -6.17
CA GLY A 331 -1.95 -18.27 -6.58
C GLY A 331 -3.00 -19.39 -6.56
N ASP A 332 -4.27 -19.12 -6.25
CA ASP A 332 -5.32 -20.12 -6.31
C ASP A 332 -5.58 -20.58 -7.75
N ILE A 333 -5.82 -21.90 -7.90
CA ILE A 333 -6.27 -22.49 -9.16
C ILE A 333 -7.79 -22.67 -9.07
N VAL A 334 -8.53 -21.99 -9.94
CA VAL A 334 -10.00 -21.96 -9.92
C VAL A 334 -10.57 -22.67 -11.13
N ASP A 335 -11.36 -23.73 -10.88
CA ASP A 335 -12.13 -24.45 -11.88
C ASP A 335 -13.63 -24.20 -11.67
N LEU A 336 -14.29 -23.61 -12.69
CA LEU A 336 -15.69 -23.21 -12.61
C LEU A 336 -16.60 -24.33 -13.14
N LYS A 337 -17.70 -24.53 -12.45
CA LYS A 337 -18.80 -25.39 -12.92
C LYS A 337 -19.94 -24.54 -13.44
N THR A 338 -20.26 -24.71 -14.71
CA THR A 338 -21.31 -23.97 -15.40
C THR A 338 -22.45 -24.93 -15.78
N GLN A 339 -23.67 -24.41 -15.91
CA GLN A 339 -24.85 -25.14 -16.35
C GLN A 339 -25.49 -24.42 -17.51
#